data_76811a41548d69f4df61eea3ceb33ec8
#
_entry.id   76811a41548d69f4df61eea3ceb33ec8
#
_cell.length_a   1.000
_cell.length_b   1.000
_cell.length_c   1.000
_cell.angle_alpha   90.00
_cell.angle_beta   90.00
_cell.angle_gamma   90.00
#
_symmetry.space_group_name_H-M   'P 1'
#
loop_
_entity.id
_entity.type
_entity.pdbx_description
1 polymer ?
#
loop_
_entity_poly.entity_id
_entity_poly.type
_entity_poly.pdbx_seq_one_letter_code
_entity_poly.pdbx_strand_id
1 'polypeptide(L)'
;VNDGLISWIKYAIVVEDPKKDPYLKKLTKLVDSNLIISGIGEQPAIVHMRDFGVAGFTAGCVCVAPSRSTTMLKAILQKDYNTADVIRQEFTALEDLRNAHSPILVLHHAVELAGIAGTGPVLPLLTQLPEKLLPKIEKAAKALLARNG
;
A
#
# COMPACT_ATOMS: atom_id res chain seq x y z
N VAL A 1 -18.55 6.25 13.68
CA VAL A 1 -19.06 5.38 12.62
C VAL A 1 -20.49 4.98 12.96
N ASN A 2 -20.70 4.31 14.08
CA ASN A 2 -22.03 3.80 14.45
C ASN A 2 -23.09 4.91 14.59
N ASP A 3 -22.68 6.12 14.96
CA ASP A 3 -23.56 7.30 15.07
C ASP A 3 -23.70 8.09 13.75
N GLY A 4 -23.16 7.58 12.64
CA GLY A 4 -23.22 8.23 11.33
C GLY A 4 -22.29 9.44 11.15
N LEU A 5 -21.50 9.81 12.15
CA LEU A 5 -20.58 10.96 12.09
C LEU A 5 -19.33 10.71 11.23
N ILE A 6 -18.94 9.43 11.06
CA ILE A 6 -17.79 9.00 10.28
C ILE A 6 -18.28 7.95 9.30
N SER A 7 -17.95 8.12 8.00
CA SER A 7 -18.41 7.22 6.95
C SER A 7 -17.62 5.90 6.90
N TRP A 8 -16.31 5.93 7.21
CA TRP A 8 -15.43 4.78 7.21
C TRP A 8 -14.13 5.04 7.96
N ILE A 9 -13.41 3.98 8.28
CA ILE A 9 -12.13 4.03 9.02
C ILE A 9 -11.00 3.54 8.10
N LYS A 10 -9.95 4.34 7.96
CA LYS A 10 -8.68 3.88 7.38
C LYS A 10 -7.84 3.27 8.49
N TYR A 11 -7.69 1.95 8.46
CA TYR A 11 -6.82 1.22 9.36
C TYR A 11 -5.39 1.19 8.81
N ALA A 12 -4.43 1.80 9.51
CA ALA A 12 -3.06 1.97 9.02
C ALA A 12 -1.99 1.66 10.09
N ILE A 13 -2.21 0.63 10.90
CA ILE A 13 -1.21 0.13 11.86
C ILE A 13 -0.37 -0.94 11.18
N VAL A 14 0.97 -0.74 11.17
CA VAL A 14 1.91 -1.74 10.66
C VAL A 14 2.17 -2.77 11.73
N VAL A 15 1.94 -4.04 11.42
CA VAL A 15 2.26 -5.20 12.27
C VAL A 15 3.19 -6.14 11.52
N GLU A 16 4.04 -6.85 12.23
CA GLU A 16 5.02 -7.77 11.65
C GLU A 16 4.33 -8.92 10.89
N ASP A 17 3.31 -9.53 11.49
CA ASP A 17 2.50 -10.58 10.87
C ASP A 17 1.04 -10.11 10.75
N PRO A 18 0.58 -9.71 9.55
CA PRO A 18 -0.78 -9.23 9.35
C PRO A 18 -1.88 -10.21 9.79
N LYS A 19 -1.59 -11.51 9.88
CA LYS A 19 -2.54 -12.52 10.37
C LYS A 19 -2.74 -12.42 11.89
N LYS A 20 -1.76 -11.89 12.60
CA LYS A 20 -1.74 -11.75 14.05
C LYS A 20 -1.95 -10.30 14.48
N ASP A 21 -3.04 -9.69 14.04
CA ASP A 21 -3.40 -8.32 14.37
C ASP A 21 -4.53 -8.28 15.41
N PRO A 22 -4.19 -8.18 16.71
CA PRO A 22 -5.19 -8.16 17.77
C PRO A 22 -6.03 -6.87 17.76
N TYR A 23 -5.45 -5.76 17.29
CA TYR A 23 -6.17 -4.49 17.24
C TYR A 23 -7.20 -4.50 16.12
N LEU A 24 -6.83 -4.92 14.91
CA LEU A 24 -7.78 -5.07 13.80
C LEU A 24 -8.89 -6.08 14.15
N LYS A 25 -8.52 -7.20 14.78
CA LYS A 25 -9.50 -8.19 15.27
C LYS A 25 -10.48 -7.62 16.29
N LYS A 26 -10.03 -6.71 17.16
CA LYS A 26 -10.90 -5.99 18.09
C LYS A 26 -11.78 -4.97 17.36
N LEU A 27 -11.21 -4.23 16.43
CA LEU A 27 -11.92 -3.20 15.67
C LEU A 27 -13.07 -3.80 14.85
N THR A 28 -12.87 -4.92 14.16
CA THR A 28 -13.91 -5.60 13.38
C THR A 28 -15.04 -6.21 14.21
N LYS A 29 -14.88 -6.30 15.55
CA LYS A 29 -15.97 -6.66 16.46
C LYS A 29 -16.81 -5.47 16.91
N LEU A 30 -16.27 -4.26 16.83
CA LEU A 30 -16.90 -3.02 17.29
C LEU A 30 -17.55 -2.24 16.15
N VAL A 31 -17.03 -2.40 14.93
CA VAL A 31 -17.45 -1.67 13.73
C VAL A 31 -17.65 -2.68 12.60
N ASP A 32 -18.65 -2.43 11.76
CA ASP A 32 -18.84 -3.24 10.55
C ASP A 32 -17.56 -3.20 9.69
N SER A 33 -17.02 -4.38 9.39
CA SER A 33 -15.78 -4.52 8.60
C SER A 33 -15.88 -3.90 7.19
N ASN A 34 -17.10 -3.78 6.64
CA ASN A 34 -17.36 -3.08 5.39
C ASN A 34 -17.12 -1.57 5.45
N LEU A 35 -16.99 -1.02 6.65
CA LEU A 35 -16.65 0.39 6.89
C LEU A 35 -15.16 0.59 7.23
N ILE A 36 -14.36 -0.47 7.14
CA ILE A 36 -12.92 -0.44 7.40
C ILE A 36 -12.16 -0.66 6.09
N ILE A 37 -11.18 0.20 5.83
CA ILE A 37 -10.27 0.12 4.68
C ILE A 37 -8.85 -0.11 5.20
N SER A 38 -8.15 -1.12 4.68
CA SER A 38 -6.71 -1.31 4.93
C SER A 38 -5.92 -0.14 4.34
N GLY A 39 -5.08 0.50 5.13
CA GLY A 39 -4.40 1.75 4.76
C GLY A 39 -2.87 1.65 4.65
N ILE A 40 -2.30 0.43 4.53
CA ILE A 40 -0.86 0.22 4.62
C ILE A 40 -0.22 -0.14 3.27
N GLY A 41 -1.00 -0.45 2.27
CA GLY A 41 -0.49 -0.84 0.95
C GLY A 41 -0.95 -2.23 0.52
N GLU A 42 -0.29 -2.76 -0.49
CA GLU A 42 -0.62 -4.03 -1.10
C GLU A 42 -0.21 -5.23 -0.24
N GLN A 43 0.88 -5.11 0.55
CA GLN A 43 1.42 -6.26 1.29
C GLN A 43 0.42 -6.92 2.23
N PRO A 44 -0.30 -6.23 3.14
CA PRO A 44 -1.26 -6.86 4.03
C PRO A 44 -2.66 -7.01 3.42
N ALA A 45 -2.92 -6.45 2.24
CA ALA A 45 -4.27 -6.31 1.68
C ALA A 45 -5.03 -7.64 1.58
N ILE A 46 -4.36 -8.71 1.11
CA ILE A 46 -4.99 -10.04 0.99
C ILE A 46 -5.46 -10.55 2.36
N VAL A 47 -4.59 -10.48 3.36
CA VAL A 47 -4.89 -10.94 4.72
C VAL A 47 -6.01 -10.10 5.34
N HIS A 48 -5.91 -8.78 5.23
CA HIS A 48 -6.91 -7.88 5.81
C HIS A 48 -8.29 -8.08 5.18
N MET A 49 -8.38 -8.22 3.86
CA MET A 49 -9.66 -8.43 3.19
C MET A 49 -10.21 -9.85 3.38
N ARG A 50 -9.35 -10.88 3.30
CA ARG A 50 -9.77 -12.28 3.42
C ARG A 50 -10.09 -12.69 4.85
N ASP A 51 -9.20 -12.38 5.80
CA ASP A 51 -9.24 -12.94 7.15
C ASP A 51 -9.98 -12.02 8.13
N PHE A 52 -10.01 -10.71 7.89
CA PHE A 52 -10.71 -9.72 8.72
C PHE A 52 -11.94 -9.11 8.05
N GLY A 53 -12.16 -9.37 6.76
CA GLY A 53 -13.35 -8.93 6.03
C GLY A 53 -13.42 -7.43 5.76
N VAL A 54 -12.28 -6.70 5.78
CA VAL A 54 -12.28 -5.27 5.46
C VAL A 54 -12.64 -5.04 3.99
N ALA A 55 -13.28 -3.91 3.69
CA ALA A 55 -13.91 -3.65 2.40
C ALA A 55 -12.94 -3.47 1.23
N GLY A 56 -11.71 -3.07 1.51
CA GLY A 56 -10.72 -2.79 0.47
C GLY A 56 -9.40 -2.32 1.06
N PHE A 57 -8.53 -1.80 0.20
CA PHE A 57 -7.25 -1.22 0.63
C PHE A 57 -6.92 0.07 -0.10
N THR A 58 -6.06 0.88 0.51
CA THR A 58 -5.39 2.03 -0.10
C THR A 58 -3.88 1.78 -0.06
N ALA A 59 -3.19 2.22 -1.10
CA ALA A 59 -1.77 1.96 -1.25
C ALA A 59 -1.02 3.19 -1.75
N GLY A 60 0.23 3.34 -1.32
CA GLY A 60 1.09 4.42 -1.81
C GLY A 60 1.75 4.06 -3.14
N CYS A 61 2.21 2.82 -3.30
CA CYS A 61 2.88 2.37 -4.51
C CYS A 61 1.95 2.32 -5.74
N VAL A 62 0.64 2.46 -5.55
CA VAL A 62 -0.35 2.65 -6.61
C VAL A 62 -0.03 3.86 -7.52
N CYS A 63 0.69 4.87 -7.03
CA CYS A 63 1.14 5.99 -7.86
C CYS A 63 2.10 5.58 -8.99
N VAL A 64 2.74 4.41 -8.86
CA VAL A 64 3.64 3.85 -9.87
C VAL A 64 2.92 2.83 -10.77
N ALA A 65 2.05 1.99 -10.19
CA ALA A 65 1.39 0.91 -10.93
C ALA A 65 -0.11 0.79 -10.59
N PRO A 66 -0.95 1.78 -10.99
CA PRO A 66 -2.38 1.80 -10.65
C PRO A 66 -3.17 0.64 -11.26
N SER A 67 -2.90 0.27 -12.51
CA SER A 67 -3.58 -0.84 -13.17
C SER A 67 -3.31 -2.16 -12.45
N ARG A 68 -2.06 -2.35 -12.01
CA ARG A 68 -1.64 -3.57 -11.35
C ARG A 68 -2.26 -3.70 -9.95
N SER A 69 -2.27 -2.62 -9.17
CA SER A 69 -2.95 -2.57 -7.87
C SER A 69 -4.45 -2.84 -8.00
N THR A 70 -5.10 -2.25 -9.00
CA THR A 70 -6.51 -2.50 -9.30
C THR A 70 -6.78 -3.95 -9.70
N THR A 71 -5.89 -4.56 -10.48
CA THR A 71 -5.98 -5.99 -10.85
C THR A 71 -5.86 -6.88 -9.62
N MET A 72 -4.95 -6.56 -8.69
CA MET A 72 -4.85 -7.26 -7.41
C MET A 72 -6.15 -7.18 -6.62
N LEU A 73 -6.76 -5.99 -6.50
CA LEU A 73 -8.04 -5.83 -5.83
C LEU A 73 -9.13 -6.70 -6.46
N LYS A 74 -9.24 -6.71 -7.78
CA LYS A 74 -10.21 -7.55 -8.50
C LYS A 74 -9.99 -9.04 -8.21
N ALA A 75 -8.75 -9.51 -8.21
CA ALA A 75 -8.43 -10.90 -7.88
C ALA A 75 -8.84 -11.25 -6.44
N ILE A 76 -8.60 -10.36 -5.46
CA ILE A 76 -9.03 -10.57 -4.07
C ILE A 76 -10.56 -10.67 -3.99
N LEU A 77 -11.30 -9.78 -4.66
CA LEU A 77 -12.77 -9.78 -4.66
C LEU A 77 -13.34 -11.03 -5.32
N GLN A 78 -12.65 -11.59 -6.30
CA GLN A 78 -12.97 -12.86 -6.96
C GLN A 78 -12.50 -14.10 -6.16
N LYS A 79 -11.84 -13.88 -5.01
CA LYS A 79 -11.22 -14.92 -4.17
C LYS A 79 -10.09 -15.69 -4.88
N ASP A 80 -9.54 -15.15 -5.95
CA ASP A 80 -8.33 -15.67 -6.59
C ASP A 80 -7.09 -15.13 -5.86
N TYR A 81 -6.85 -15.72 -4.69
CA TYR A 81 -5.75 -15.30 -3.81
C TYR A 81 -4.37 -15.68 -4.37
N ASN A 82 -4.30 -16.67 -5.27
CA ASN A 82 -3.03 -17.03 -5.91
C ASN A 82 -2.58 -15.93 -6.87
N THR A 83 -3.45 -15.48 -7.76
CA THR A 83 -3.18 -14.34 -8.64
C THR A 83 -2.91 -13.07 -7.84
N ALA A 84 -3.71 -12.81 -6.80
CA ALA A 84 -3.50 -11.66 -5.94
C ALA A 84 -2.12 -11.67 -5.27
N ASP A 85 -1.63 -12.84 -4.81
CA ASP A 85 -0.33 -12.95 -4.15
C ASP A 85 0.83 -12.77 -5.12
N VAL A 86 0.73 -13.29 -6.33
CA VAL A 86 1.72 -13.04 -7.40
C VAL A 86 1.86 -11.53 -7.65
N ILE A 87 0.73 -10.83 -7.76
CA ILE A 87 0.73 -9.38 -7.97
C ILE A 87 1.28 -8.65 -6.74
N ARG A 88 0.88 -9.02 -5.52
CA ARG A 88 1.39 -8.45 -4.27
C ARG A 88 2.92 -8.46 -4.21
N GLN A 89 3.54 -9.56 -4.63
CA GLN A 89 5.00 -9.70 -4.63
C GLN A 89 5.71 -8.68 -5.52
N GLU A 90 5.07 -8.21 -6.58
CA GLU A 90 5.62 -7.18 -7.47
C GLU A 90 5.79 -5.82 -6.77
N PHE A 91 4.95 -5.53 -5.76
CA PHE A 91 5.00 -4.30 -4.98
C PHE A 91 6.02 -4.34 -3.84
N THR A 92 6.42 -5.53 -3.38
CA THR A 92 7.21 -5.72 -2.15
C THR A 92 8.47 -4.87 -2.12
N ALA A 93 9.25 -4.87 -3.21
CA ALA A 93 10.53 -4.16 -3.25
C ALA A 93 10.41 -2.64 -3.01
N LEU A 94 9.38 -1.99 -3.56
CA LEU A 94 9.15 -0.56 -3.36
C LEU A 94 8.48 -0.29 -2.01
N GLU A 95 7.56 -1.13 -1.58
CA GLU A 95 6.91 -1.01 -0.27
C GLU A 95 7.89 -1.19 0.89
N ASP A 96 8.84 -2.11 0.77
CA ASP A 96 9.87 -2.32 1.80
C ASP A 96 10.75 -1.07 1.95
N LEU A 97 11.17 -0.47 0.84
CA LEU A 97 11.90 0.81 0.88
C LEU A 97 11.05 1.92 1.53
N ARG A 98 9.78 2.00 1.16
CA ARG A 98 8.83 2.96 1.72
C ARG A 98 8.66 2.79 3.23
N ASN A 99 8.49 1.56 3.68
CA ASN A 99 8.26 1.25 5.08
C ASN A 99 9.52 1.42 5.94
N ALA A 100 10.71 1.09 5.39
CA ALA A 100 11.98 1.20 6.10
C ALA A 100 12.48 2.65 6.24
N HIS A 101 12.04 3.57 5.39
CA HIS A 101 12.53 4.94 5.37
C HIS A 101 11.41 5.95 5.57
N SER A 102 11.02 6.67 4.54
CA SER A 102 9.93 7.65 4.62
C SER A 102 8.90 7.39 3.52
N PRO A 103 7.64 7.07 3.87
CA PRO A 103 6.62 6.83 2.86
C PRO A 103 6.47 7.97 1.86
N ILE A 104 6.51 9.22 2.34
CA ILE A 104 6.35 10.41 1.48
C ILE A 104 7.54 10.54 0.55
N LEU A 105 8.76 10.53 1.08
CA LEU A 105 9.97 10.79 0.31
C LEU A 105 10.26 9.68 -0.70
N VAL A 106 10.09 8.42 -0.30
CA VAL A 106 10.31 7.28 -1.21
C VAL A 106 9.36 7.33 -2.38
N LEU A 107 8.07 7.59 -2.15
CA LEU A 107 7.08 7.65 -3.23
C LEU A 107 7.26 8.89 -4.12
N HIS A 108 7.63 10.04 -3.53
CA HIS A 108 7.97 11.24 -4.27
C HIS A 108 9.09 10.98 -5.28
N HIS A 109 10.21 10.40 -4.82
CA HIS A 109 11.31 10.03 -5.70
C HIS A 109 10.97 8.87 -6.66
N ALA A 110 10.14 7.92 -6.24
CA ALA A 110 9.76 6.80 -7.09
C ALA A 110 9.03 7.25 -8.36
N VAL A 111 8.12 8.22 -8.25
CA VAL A 111 7.39 8.79 -9.39
C VAL A 111 8.33 9.46 -10.38
N GLU A 112 9.27 10.26 -9.89
CA GLU A 112 10.25 10.96 -10.73
C GLU A 112 11.27 10.02 -11.35
N LEU A 113 11.90 9.15 -10.55
CA LEU A 113 12.92 8.21 -11.01
C LEU A 113 12.38 7.12 -11.95
N ALA A 114 11.09 6.79 -11.84
CA ALA A 114 10.42 5.92 -12.79
C ALA A 114 10.10 6.64 -14.12
N GLY A 115 10.25 7.96 -14.21
CA GLY A 115 9.95 8.74 -15.40
C GLY A 115 8.45 9.00 -15.62
N ILE A 116 7.63 8.92 -14.57
CA ILE A 116 6.18 9.15 -14.64
C ILE A 116 5.89 10.65 -14.71
N ALA A 117 6.49 11.42 -13.80
CA ALA A 117 6.32 12.87 -13.74
C ALA A 117 7.48 13.53 -12.98
N GLY A 118 7.81 14.78 -13.31
CA GLY A 118 8.69 15.60 -12.47
C GLY A 118 7.95 16.04 -11.21
N THR A 119 8.43 15.57 -10.05
CA THR A 119 7.80 15.89 -8.76
C THR A 119 8.37 17.15 -8.13
N GLY A 120 9.50 17.63 -8.65
CA GLY A 120 10.20 18.80 -8.13
C GLY A 120 10.87 18.57 -6.77
N PRO A 121 11.34 19.64 -6.11
CA PRO A 121 12.03 19.51 -4.83
C PRO A 121 11.04 19.12 -3.72
N VAL A 122 11.56 18.38 -2.74
CA VAL A 122 10.82 18.10 -1.52
C VAL A 122 10.57 19.41 -0.77
N LEU A 123 9.34 19.63 -0.36
CA LEU A 123 8.92 20.86 0.32
C LEU A 123 9.65 21.06 1.67
N PRO A 124 9.75 22.31 2.16
CA PRO A 124 10.26 22.60 3.51
C PRO A 124 9.56 21.74 4.58
N LEU A 125 10.28 21.47 5.66
CA LEU A 125 9.88 20.61 6.79
C LEU A 125 10.06 19.11 6.56
N LEU A 126 10.47 18.68 5.37
CA LEU A 126 10.87 17.31 5.10
C LEU A 126 12.38 17.24 4.87
N THR A 127 13.02 16.21 5.43
CA THR A 127 14.44 15.94 5.19
C THR A 127 14.61 15.21 3.86
N GLN A 128 15.76 15.38 3.22
CA GLN A 128 16.09 14.63 2.02
C GLN A 128 16.42 13.17 2.36
N LEU A 129 16.14 12.26 1.43
CA LEU A 129 16.64 10.89 1.54
C LEU A 129 18.15 10.86 1.30
N PRO A 130 18.87 9.92 1.96
CA PRO A 130 20.26 9.66 1.61
C PRO A 130 20.41 9.30 0.14
N GLU A 131 21.31 9.95 -0.59
CA GLU A 131 21.52 9.73 -2.04
C GLU A 131 21.76 8.28 -2.41
N LYS A 132 22.42 7.51 -1.53
CA LYS A 132 22.66 6.07 -1.72
C LYS A 132 21.39 5.22 -1.84
N LEU A 133 20.21 5.75 -1.47
CA LEU A 133 18.94 5.07 -1.61
C LEU A 133 18.29 5.30 -2.98
N LEU A 134 18.61 6.40 -3.65
CA LEU A 134 17.98 6.76 -4.93
C LEU A 134 18.10 5.66 -6.00
N PRO A 135 19.27 5.01 -6.22
CA PRO A 135 19.38 3.93 -7.19
C PRO A 135 18.53 2.70 -6.85
N LYS A 136 18.31 2.43 -5.54
CA LYS A 136 17.45 1.31 -5.10
C LYS A 136 15.98 1.62 -5.36
N ILE A 137 15.57 2.86 -5.09
CA ILE A 137 14.21 3.35 -5.36
C ILE A 137 13.94 3.34 -6.86
N GLU A 138 14.87 3.84 -7.67
CA GLU A 138 14.77 3.85 -9.13
C GLU A 138 14.56 2.43 -9.68
N LYS A 139 15.41 1.50 -9.27
CA LYS A 139 15.32 0.09 -9.69
C LYS A 139 13.96 -0.52 -9.33
N ALA A 140 13.51 -0.34 -8.09
CA ALA A 140 12.24 -0.90 -7.63
C ALA A 140 11.04 -0.25 -8.35
N ALA A 141 11.05 1.07 -8.51
CA ALA A 141 9.98 1.81 -9.17
C ALA A 141 9.88 1.47 -10.66
N LYS A 142 11.00 1.43 -11.39
CA LYS A 142 11.02 1.02 -12.81
C LYS A 142 10.57 -0.42 -13.01
N ALA A 143 11.00 -1.34 -12.13
CA ALA A 143 10.57 -2.74 -12.19
C ALA A 143 9.06 -2.88 -11.96
N LEU A 144 8.50 -2.12 -11.04
CA LEU A 144 7.06 -2.10 -10.76
C LEU A 144 6.28 -1.44 -11.93
N LEU A 145 6.75 -0.30 -12.44
CA LEU A 145 6.12 0.39 -13.57
C LEU A 145 6.02 -0.52 -14.81
N ALA A 146 7.06 -1.31 -15.07
CA ALA A 146 7.07 -2.25 -16.19
C ALA A 146 5.98 -3.34 -16.10
N ARG A 147 5.36 -3.53 -14.93
CA ARG A 147 4.24 -4.44 -14.70
C ARG A 147 2.87 -3.79 -14.86
N ASN A 148 2.83 -2.46 -15.02
CA ASN A 148 1.58 -1.70 -15.02
C ASN A 148 0.82 -1.75 -16.37
N GLY A 149 1.43 -2.31 -17.40
CA GLY A 149 0.85 -2.43 -18.75
C GLY A 149 -0.30 -3.40 -18.87
#